data_d603e6f41a0137ecb90c71912e69b011
#
_entry.id   d603e6f41a0137ecb90c71912e69b011
#
_cell.length_a   1.000
_cell.length_b   1.000
_cell.length_c   1.000
_cell.angle_alpha   90.00
_cell.angle_beta   90.00
_cell.angle_gamma   90.00
#
_symmetry.space_group_name_H-M   'P 1'
#
loop_
_entity.id
_entity.type
_entity.pdbx_description
1 polymer ?
#
loop_
_entity_poly.entity_id
_entity_poly.type
_entity_poly.pdbx_seq_one_letter_code
_entity_poly.pdbx_strand_id
1 'polypeptide(L)'
;KLVEAVSKSDAHFFLTHNYSGYPVVRAMRSLIENGVLGKIRIVKGSYLQGWLGSKEEDSGSNKQAEWRTDPSRSGAAGGVGDIGSHTMHLLEFITQLKLQSVSADLTTFVEGRKLDDDASIMIRLNNGAKGSLSISQVATGEENNFTVAIYGEKGALKWSQENPNYATLSQVGEPSQIITRGGSIKVEGTEANVRIPAGHPEGYLEAFAQIYSDAADVIQNKENKNELLKILPNI
;
A
#
# COMPACT_ATOMS: atom_id res chain seq x y z
N LYS A 1 14.91 -2.67 17.59
CA LYS A 1 16.30 -2.26 17.26
C LYS A 1 16.33 -1.13 16.24
N LEU A 2 15.70 -1.25 15.02
CA LEU A 2 15.72 -0.17 14.00
C LEU A 2 15.04 1.09 14.51
N VAL A 3 13.81 1.01 15.04
CA VAL A 3 13.09 2.15 15.63
C VAL A 3 13.94 2.85 16.69
N GLU A 4 14.58 2.10 17.57
CA GLU A 4 15.47 2.64 18.61
C GLU A 4 16.72 3.30 18.01
N ALA A 5 17.30 2.74 16.96
CA ALA A 5 18.45 3.34 16.29
C ALA A 5 18.05 4.67 15.60
N VAL A 6 16.93 4.68 14.92
CA VAL A 6 16.40 5.89 14.24
C VAL A 6 16.06 6.98 15.27
N SER A 7 15.42 6.62 16.40
CA SER A 7 15.06 7.59 17.43
C SER A 7 16.27 8.24 18.14
N LYS A 8 17.45 7.67 18.03
CA LYS A 8 18.73 8.18 18.56
C LYS A 8 19.60 8.86 17.52
N SER A 9 19.09 9.06 16.30
CA SER A 9 19.82 9.61 15.17
C SER A 9 19.10 10.82 14.59
N ASP A 10 19.85 11.78 14.10
CA ASP A 10 19.32 12.93 13.31
C ASP A 10 19.16 12.55 11.82
N ALA A 11 19.46 11.31 11.44
CA ALA A 11 19.31 10.84 10.07
C ALA A 11 17.84 10.61 9.71
N HIS A 12 17.48 10.96 8.49
CA HIS A 12 16.19 10.59 7.93
C HIS A 12 16.16 9.10 7.59
N PHE A 13 15.06 8.44 7.93
CA PHE A 13 14.80 7.05 7.61
C PHE A 13 13.55 6.95 6.75
N PHE A 14 13.65 6.34 5.59
CA PHE A 14 12.53 6.13 4.68
C PHE A 14 12.41 4.65 4.30
N LEU A 15 11.17 4.17 4.25
CA LEU A 15 10.83 2.86 3.71
C LEU A 15 10.42 2.99 2.25
N THR A 16 10.76 2.01 1.43
CA THR A 16 10.39 2.01 0.01
C THR A 16 9.04 1.35 -0.23
N HIS A 17 8.02 1.72 0.53
CA HIS A 17 6.63 1.33 0.30
C HIS A 17 6.09 2.06 -0.94
N ASN A 18 6.51 1.59 -2.10
CA ASN A 18 6.36 2.27 -3.40
C ASN A 18 4.91 2.56 -3.81
N TYR A 19 3.93 1.79 -3.32
CA TYR A 19 2.53 1.96 -3.74
C TYR A 19 1.95 3.33 -3.37
N SER A 20 2.48 4.01 -2.37
CA SER A 20 2.14 5.42 -2.07
C SER A 20 2.76 6.42 -3.06
N GLY A 21 3.66 5.98 -3.92
CA GLY A 21 4.25 6.80 -4.97
C GLY A 21 3.41 6.93 -6.24
N TYR A 22 2.38 6.10 -6.44
CA TYR A 22 1.52 6.21 -7.61
C TYR A 22 0.69 7.50 -7.60
N PRO A 23 0.65 8.25 -8.71
CA PRO A 23 -0.10 9.51 -8.80
C PRO A 23 -1.60 9.35 -8.46
N VAL A 24 -2.23 8.26 -8.93
CA VAL A 24 -3.64 7.97 -8.65
C VAL A 24 -3.91 7.68 -7.18
N VAL A 25 -2.99 7.00 -6.51
CA VAL A 25 -3.07 6.74 -5.06
C VAL A 25 -2.98 8.05 -4.27
N ARG A 26 -2.10 8.96 -4.66
CA ARG A 26 -2.01 10.31 -4.07
C ARG A 26 -3.26 11.13 -4.33
N ALA A 27 -3.84 11.02 -5.52
CA ALA A 27 -5.15 11.63 -5.82
C ALA A 27 -6.25 11.08 -4.90
N MET A 28 -6.29 9.77 -4.65
CA MET A 28 -7.25 9.17 -3.71
C MET A 28 -7.10 9.73 -2.30
N ARG A 29 -5.85 9.87 -1.80
CA ARG A 29 -5.56 10.49 -0.50
C ARG A 29 -6.11 11.93 -0.45
N SER A 30 -5.81 12.76 -1.43
CA SER A 30 -6.27 14.15 -1.48
C SER A 30 -7.80 14.26 -1.56
N LEU A 31 -8.47 13.39 -2.33
CA LEU A 31 -9.94 13.34 -2.37
C LEU A 31 -10.56 13.03 -1.00
N ILE A 32 -9.96 12.12 -0.24
CA ILE A 32 -10.41 11.80 1.12
C ILE A 32 -10.16 12.97 2.07
N GLU A 33 -8.99 13.59 2.00
CA GLU A 33 -8.63 14.77 2.78
C GLU A 33 -9.59 15.93 2.55
N ASN A 34 -10.02 16.12 1.30
CA ASN A 34 -11.04 17.10 0.91
C ASN A 34 -12.49 16.68 1.25
N GLY A 35 -12.68 15.56 1.97
CA GLY A 35 -13.98 15.13 2.48
C GLY A 35 -14.94 14.57 1.43
N VAL A 36 -14.46 14.20 0.23
CA VAL A 36 -15.28 13.70 -0.89
C VAL A 36 -16.09 12.46 -0.50
N LEU A 37 -15.53 11.58 0.34
CA LEU A 37 -16.21 10.37 0.83
C LEU A 37 -17.01 10.58 2.13
N GLY A 38 -16.90 11.75 2.78
CA GLY A 38 -17.40 11.93 4.13
C GLY A 38 -16.64 11.07 5.15
N LYS A 39 -17.25 10.76 6.29
CA LYS A 39 -16.61 9.91 7.31
C LYS A 39 -16.40 8.49 6.78
N ILE A 40 -15.16 8.01 6.82
CA ILE A 40 -14.81 6.64 6.42
C ILE A 40 -15.42 5.65 7.40
N ARG A 41 -16.06 4.60 6.87
CA ARG A 41 -16.75 3.54 7.61
C ARG A 41 -16.12 2.16 7.43
N ILE A 42 -15.72 1.84 6.20
CA ILE A 42 -15.20 0.51 5.85
C ILE A 42 -13.97 0.68 4.95
N VAL A 43 -12.94 -0.12 5.21
CA VAL A 43 -11.80 -0.28 4.32
C VAL A 43 -11.60 -1.75 3.99
N LYS A 44 -11.18 -2.05 2.76
CA LYS A 44 -10.81 -3.40 2.33
C LYS A 44 -9.48 -3.34 1.63
N GLY A 45 -8.60 -4.29 1.92
CA GLY A 45 -7.35 -4.50 1.24
C GLY A 45 -7.19 -5.97 0.87
N SER A 46 -6.65 -6.23 -0.30
CA SER A 46 -6.31 -7.59 -0.71
C SER A 46 -4.97 -7.54 -1.44
N TYR A 47 -4.05 -8.41 -1.04
CA TYR A 47 -2.79 -8.58 -1.76
C TYR A 47 -2.52 -10.08 -1.93
N LEU A 48 -2.79 -10.55 -3.13
CA LEU A 48 -2.76 -11.96 -3.48
C LEU A 48 -1.70 -12.21 -4.54
N GLN A 49 -0.87 -13.22 -4.29
CA GLN A 49 0.16 -13.72 -5.17
C GLN A 49 0.16 -15.24 -5.11
N GLY A 50 0.51 -15.91 -6.21
CA GLY A 50 0.58 -17.38 -6.29
C GLY A 50 1.98 -17.97 -6.37
N TRP A 51 3.03 -17.12 -6.41
CA TRP A 51 4.39 -17.55 -6.73
C TRP A 51 5.08 -18.42 -5.66
N LEU A 52 4.58 -18.41 -4.41
CA LEU A 52 5.03 -19.29 -3.33
C LEU A 52 4.08 -20.46 -3.06
N GLY A 53 3.19 -20.77 -4.00
CA GLY A 53 2.22 -21.88 -3.89
C GLY A 53 2.85 -23.28 -3.79
N SER A 54 4.14 -23.42 -4.12
CA SER A 54 4.94 -24.63 -3.93
C SER A 54 6.21 -24.33 -3.14
N LYS A 55 7.01 -25.34 -2.80
CA LYS A 55 8.29 -25.18 -2.07
C LYS A 55 9.38 -24.59 -2.97
N GLU A 56 9.20 -23.36 -3.42
CA GLU A 56 10.17 -22.65 -4.26
C GLU A 56 11.51 -22.43 -3.56
N GLU A 57 11.52 -22.36 -2.23
CA GLU A 57 12.71 -22.27 -1.39
C GLU A 57 13.64 -23.47 -1.53
N ASP A 58 13.13 -24.66 -1.82
CA ASP A 58 13.90 -25.89 -1.97
C ASP A 58 14.50 -26.04 -3.39
N SER A 59 14.15 -25.17 -4.33
CA SER A 59 14.61 -25.25 -5.71
C SER A 59 16.13 -24.96 -5.87
N GLY A 60 16.73 -24.27 -4.90
CA GLY A 60 18.13 -23.82 -4.95
C GLY A 60 18.39 -22.70 -5.99
N SER A 61 17.36 -22.27 -6.70
CA SER A 61 17.46 -21.25 -7.76
C SER A 61 16.67 -19.96 -7.41
N ASN A 62 15.73 -20.03 -6.50
CA ASN A 62 14.88 -18.91 -6.11
C ASN A 62 15.35 -18.25 -4.79
N LYS A 63 16.38 -17.40 -4.88
CA LYS A 63 16.91 -16.67 -3.73
C LYS A 63 15.85 -15.83 -2.99
N GLN A 64 14.80 -15.38 -3.69
CA GLN A 64 13.73 -14.59 -3.09
C GLN A 64 12.83 -15.45 -2.19
N ALA A 65 12.57 -16.69 -2.56
CA ALA A 65 11.86 -17.65 -1.73
C ALA A 65 12.71 -18.07 -0.51
N GLU A 66 13.99 -18.39 -0.72
CA GLU A 66 14.89 -18.86 0.34
C GLU A 66 14.94 -17.95 1.56
N TRP A 67 15.09 -16.63 1.37
CA TRP A 67 15.19 -15.73 2.53
C TRP A 67 13.85 -15.38 3.14
N ARG A 68 12.75 -15.32 2.34
CA ARG A 68 11.42 -14.97 2.84
C ARG A 68 10.79 -16.05 3.71
N THR A 69 11.08 -17.31 3.41
CA THR A 69 10.54 -18.46 4.15
C THR A 69 11.40 -18.90 5.33
N ASP A 70 12.60 -18.29 5.50
CA ASP A 70 13.52 -18.56 6.62
C ASP A 70 13.30 -17.54 7.76
N PRO A 71 12.76 -17.96 8.93
CA PRO A 71 12.53 -17.07 10.06
C PRO A 71 13.78 -16.40 10.60
N SER A 72 14.97 -17.00 10.40
CA SER A 72 16.24 -16.43 10.86
C SER A 72 16.66 -15.21 10.03
N ARG A 73 16.12 -15.07 8.83
CA ARG A 73 16.44 -14.01 7.86
C ARG A 73 15.29 -13.00 7.71
N SER A 74 14.05 -13.48 7.57
CA SER A 74 12.88 -12.63 7.37
C SER A 74 12.21 -12.18 8.68
N GLY A 75 12.49 -12.84 9.80
CA GLY A 75 11.89 -12.55 11.10
C GLY A 75 10.67 -13.42 11.39
N ALA A 76 9.72 -12.87 12.16
CA ALA A 76 8.62 -13.64 12.73
C ALA A 76 7.38 -13.74 11.82
N ALA A 77 7.34 -13.09 10.69
CA ALA A 77 6.19 -13.06 9.78
C ALA A 77 6.61 -13.37 8.36
N GLY A 78 5.80 -14.14 7.65
CA GLY A 78 5.95 -14.48 6.25
C GLY A 78 5.17 -13.52 5.35
N GLY A 79 4.06 -13.97 4.77
CA GLY A 79 3.23 -13.19 3.86
C GLY A 79 2.71 -11.89 4.46
N VAL A 80 2.33 -11.90 5.74
CA VAL A 80 1.89 -10.67 6.44
C VAL A 80 3.03 -9.66 6.56
N GLY A 81 4.23 -10.11 6.88
CA GLY A 81 5.40 -9.23 6.99
C GLY A 81 5.84 -8.66 5.64
N ASP A 82 5.82 -9.48 4.59
CA ASP A 82 6.24 -9.09 3.25
C ASP A 82 5.17 -8.20 2.58
N ILE A 83 4.00 -8.73 2.26
CA ILE A 83 2.97 -8.02 1.47
C ILE A 83 1.82 -7.42 2.30
N GLY A 84 1.54 -7.98 3.48
CA GLY A 84 0.56 -7.41 4.40
C GLY A 84 0.95 -6.02 4.92
N SER A 85 2.26 -5.80 5.14
CA SER A 85 2.80 -4.49 5.51
C SER A 85 2.51 -3.41 4.46
N HIS A 86 2.62 -3.73 3.18
CA HIS A 86 2.24 -2.83 2.09
C HIS A 86 0.73 -2.49 2.10
N THR A 87 -0.10 -3.51 2.33
CA THR A 87 -1.56 -3.32 2.38
C THR A 87 -1.96 -2.39 3.52
N MET A 88 -1.41 -2.61 4.71
CA MET A 88 -1.68 -1.77 5.87
C MET A 88 -1.18 -0.34 5.67
N HIS A 89 0.07 -0.20 5.21
CA HIS A 89 0.65 1.10 4.91
C HIS A 89 -0.21 1.88 3.89
N LEU A 90 -0.62 1.24 2.79
CA LEU A 90 -1.39 1.92 1.74
C LEU A 90 -2.76 2.39 2.25
N LEU A 91 -3.45 1.59 3.06
CA LEU A 91 -4.73 1.99 3.68
C LEU A 91 -4.54 3.16 4.64
N GLU A 92 -3.53 3.14 5.52
CA GLU A 92 -3.21 4.26 6.40
C GLU A 92 -2.80 5.51 5.62
N PHE A 93 -2.01 5.34 4.55
CA PHE A 93 -1.57 6.43 3.69
C PHE A 93 -2.77 7.14 3.05
N ILE A 94 -3.68 6.38 2.42
CA ILE A 94 -4.81 6.95 1.70
C ILE A 94 -5.83 7.56 2.66
N THR A 95 -6.15 6.86 3.76
CA THR A 95 -7.21 7.29 4.68
C THR A 95 -6.76 8.26 5.76
N GLN A 96 -5.44 8.32 6.03
CA GLN A 96 -4.82 9.04 7.16
C GLN A 96 -5.31 8.55 8.53
N LEU A 97 -5.99 7.41 8.56
CA LEU A 97 -6.45 6.76 9.78
C LEU A 97 -5.40 5.76 10.28
N LYS A 98 -5.33 5.59 11.60
CA LYS A 98 -4.36 4.69 12.23
C LYS A 98 -5.02 3.40 12.71
N LEU A 99 -4.26 2.30 12.63
CA LEU A 99 -4.66 1.03 13.20
C LEU A 99 -4.87 1.18 14.71
N GLN A 100 -6.02 0.71 15.20
CA GLN A 100 -6.36 0.68 16.61
C GLN A 100 -6.32 -0.73 17.18
N SER A 101 -6.89 -1.70 16.47
CA SER A 101 -6.88 -3.10 16.87
C SER A 101 -6.94 -4.03 15.67
N VAL A 102 -6.43 -5.25 15.85
CA VAL A 102 -6.35 -6.30 14.84
C VAL A 102 -6.78 -7.63 15.43
N SER A 103 -7.43 -8.45 14.61
CA SER A 103 -7.68 -9.87 14.82
C SER A 103 -7.32 -10.59 13.52
N ALA A 104 -6.49 -11.61 13.59
CA ALA A 104 -5.96 -12.27 12.41
C ALA A 104 -6.02 -13.78 12.56
N ASP A 105 -6.36 -14.45 11.45
CA ASP A 105 -6.15 -15.87 11.21
C ASP A 105 -4.94 -16.00 10.27
N LEU A 106 -3.85 -16.54 10.79
CA LEU A 106 -2.61 -16.77 10.05
C LEU A 106 -2.50 -18.25 9.74
N THR A 107 -2.29 -18.58 8.48
CA THR A 107 -2.21 -19.96 8.02
C THR A 107 -0.90 -20.20 7.27
N THR A 108 -0.40 -21.43 7.37
CA THR A 108 0.70 -21.95 6.58
C THR A 108 0.20 -23.15 5.81
N PHE A 109 -0.06 -22.99 4.51
CA PHE A 109 -0.58 -24.05 3.65
C PHE A 109 0.52 -24.96 3.09
N VAL A 110 1.69 -24.39 2.78
CA VAL A 110 2.79 -25.18 2.22
C VAL A 110 3.48 -25.99 3.32
N GLU A 111 3.38 -27.31 3.21
CA GLU A 111 3.90 -28.25 4.21
C GLU A 111 5.40 -28.00 4.52
N GLY A 112 5.72 -27.94 5.82
CA GLY A 112 7.07 -27.73 6.34
C GLY A 112 7.54 -26.28 6.37
N ARG A 113 6.79 -25.29 5.84
CA ARG A 113 7.04 -23.88 6.10
C ARG A 113 6.81 -23.54 7.56
N LYS A 114 7.52 -22.54 8.04
CA LYS A 114 7.45 -22.09 9.45
C LYS A 114 6.74 -20.77 9.62
N LEU A 115 6.60 -20.01 8.55
CA LEU A 115 5.98 -18.70 8.53
C LEU A 115 4.64 -18.75 7.79
N ASP A 116 3.78 -17.78 8.05
CA ASP A 116 2.52 -17.61 7.36
C ASP A 116 2.72 -17.40 5.86
N ASP A 117 1.92 -18.05 5.04
CA ASP A 117 1.82 -17.82 3.60
C ASP A 117 0.44 -17.35 3.18
N ASP A 118 -0.52 -17.34 4.14
CA ASP A 118 -1.88 -16.80 3.99
C ASP A 118 -2.34 -16.13 5.29
N ALA A 119 -3.16 -15.10 5.18
CA ALA A 119 -3.78 -14.43 6.32
C ALA A 119 -5.11 -13.78 5.97
N SER A 120 -6.10 -14.00 6.85
CA SER A 120 -7.36 -13.25 6.90
C SER A 120 -7.36 -12.34 8.13
N ILE A 121 -7.44 -11.03 7.91
CA ILE A 121 -7.23 -10.04 8.97
C ILE A 121 -8.43 -9.10 9.08
N MET A 122 -8.95 -8.93 10.29
CA MET A 122 -9.95 -7.90 10.63
C MET A 122 -9.28 -6.78 11.40
N ILE A 123 -9.58 -5.53 11.06
CA ILE A 123 -9.00 -4.35 11.70
C ILE A 123 -10.06 -3.36 12.20
N ARG A 124 -9.66 -2.56 13.17
CA ARG A 124 -10.34 -1.31 13.57
C ARG A 124 -9.39 -0.15 13.41
N LEU A 125 -9.90 0.94 12.88
CA LEU A 125 -9.17 2.21 12.75
C LEU A 125 -9.62 3.19 13.84
N ASN A 126 -8.79 4.17 14.13
CA ASN A 126 -8.95 5.10 15.25
C ASN A 126 -10.21 6.00 15.18
N ASN A 127 -10.87 6.08 14.02
CA ASN A 127 -12.17 6.76 13.88
C ASN A 127 -13.38 5.82 14.07
N GLY A 128 -13.15 4.53 14.41
CA GLY A 128 -14.14 3.47 14.54
C GLY A 128 -14.47 2.73 13.23
N ALA A 129 -13.83 3.08 12.12
CA ALA A 129 -14.00 2.33 10.87
C ALA A 129 -13.52 0.89 10.99
N LYS A 130 -14.18 0.00 10.26
CA LYS A 130 -13.85 -1.43 10.19
C LYS A 130 -13.09 -1.73 8.90
N GLY A 131 -12.18 -2.71 8.96
CA GLY A 131 -11.52 -3.20 7.77
C GLY A 131 -11.36 -4.70 7.74
N SER A 132 -11.17 -5.23 6.53
CA SER A 132 -10.76 -6.61 6.28
C SER A 132 -9.61 -6.63 5.28
N LEU A 133 -8.57 -7.42 5.57
CA LEU A 133 -7.44 -7.64 4.69
C LEU A 133 -7.34 -9.12 4.35
N SER A 134 -7.05 -9.42 3.09
CA SER A 134 -6.75 -10.77 2.61
C SER A 134 -5.35 -10.76 2.02
N ILE A 135 -4.46 -11.54 2.60
CA ILE A 135 -3.03 -11.57 2.27
C ILE A 135 -2.66 -13.00 1.93
N SER A 136 -2.14 -13.26 0.75
CA SER A 136 -1.72 -14.60 0.37
C SER A 136 -0.56 -14.59 -0.62
N GLN A 137 0.39 -15.47 -0.43
CA GLN A 137 1.47 -15.75 -1.39
C GLN A 137 1.30 -17.13 -2.05
N VAL A 138 0.17 -17.79 -1.73
CA VAL A 138 -0.18 -19.13 -2.23
C VAL A 138 -1.50 -19.13 -3.01
N ALA A 139 -2.02 -17.97 -3.37
CA ALA A 139 -3.22 -17.80 -4.18
C ALA A 139 -2.91 -18.10 -5.65
N THR A 140 -2.88 -19.38 -6.01
CA THR A 140 -2.51 -19.86 -7.33
C THR A 140 -3.35 -19.21 -8.43
N GLY A 141 -2.68 -18.65 -9.44
CA GLY A 141 -3.30 -17.92 -10.55
C GLY A 141 -3.26 -16.41 -10.42
N GLU A 142 -2.98 -15.89 -9.21
CA GLU A 142 -2.76 -14.46 -8.99
C GLU A 142 -1.28 -14.09 -9.19
N GLU A 143 -1.02 -13.05 -9.98
CA GLU A 143 0.34 -12.57 -10.23
C GLU A 143 0.78 -11.56 -9.16
N ASN A 144 0.06 -10.42 -9.08
CA ASN A 144 0.34 -9.37 -8.11
C ASN A 144 -0.94 -8.56 -7.81
N ASN A 145 -2.02 -9.28 -7.52
CA ASN A 145 -3.34 -8.71 -7.32
C ASN A 145 -3.43 -7.95 -5.98
N PHE A 146 -2.95 -6.70 -6.01
CA PHE A 146 -3.07 -5.80 -4.88
C PHE A 146 -4.19 -4.78 -5.14
N THR A 147 -5.22 -4.82 -4.31
CA THR A 147 -6.39 -3.96 -4.43
C THR A 147 -6.73 -3.29 -3.11
N VAL A 148 -7.27 -2.07 -3.18
CA VAL A 148 -7.84 -1.38 -2.03
C VAL A 148 -9.20 -0.79 -2.38
N ALA A 149 -10.13 -0.82 -1.41
CA ALA A 149 -11.43 -0.18 -1.51
C ALA A 149 -11.78 0.52 -0.19
N ILE A 150 -12.22 1.77 -0.29
CA ILE A 150 -12.50 2.65 0.84
C ILE A 150 -13.92 3.18 0.68
N TYR A 151 -14.72 3.01 1.72
CA TYR A 151 -16.13 3.37 1.73
C TYR A 151 -16.41 4.36 2.85
N GLY A 152 -16.93 5.51 2.47
CA GLY A 152 -17.39 6.56 3.37
C GLY A 152 -18.91 6.74 3.35
N GLU A 153 -19.38 7.80 4.00
CA GLU A 153 -20.80 8.16 4.06
C GLU A 153 -21.35 8.63 2.73
N LYS A 154 -20.51 9.30 1.92
CA LYS A 154 -20.91 9.97 0.68
C LYS A 154 -20.46 9.23 -0.58
N GLY A 155 -19.60 8.22 -0.45
CA GLY A 155 -19.09 7.52 -1.62
C GLY A 155 -18.02 6.48 -1.30
N ALA A 156 -17.40 5.97 -2.37
CA ALA A 156 -16.35 4.96 -2.33
C ALA A 156 -15.24 5.26 -3.34
N LEU A 157 -14.03 4.86 -3.01
CA LEU A 157 -12.86 4.83 -3.90
C LEU A 157 -12.34 3.40 -3.99
N LYS A 158 -11.97 2.97 -5.22
CA LYS A 158 -11.37 1.66 -5.48
C LYS A 158 -10.18 1.80 -6.41
N TRP A 159 -9.13 1.04 -6.13
CA TRP A 159 -7.90 1.00 -6.93
C TRP A 159 -7.31 -0.40 -6.98
N SER A 160 -6.62 -0.72 -8.09
CA SER A 160 -5.88 -1.96 -8.31
C SER A 160 -4.49 -1.67 -8.83
N GLN A 161 -3.49 -2.34 -8.29
CA GLN A 161 -2.09 -2.20 -8.68
C GLN A 161 -1.83 -2.70 -10.11
N GLU A 162 -2.53 -3.74 -10.56
CA GLU A 162 -2.38 -4.26 -11.92
C GLU A 162 -2.99 -3.33 -12.99
N ASN A 163 -3.75 -2.31 -12.55
CA ASN A 163 -4.22 -1.22 -13.41
C ASN A 163 -4.02 0.14 -12.71
N PRO A 164 -2.77 0.53 -12.42
CA PRO A 164 -2.46 1.57 -11.43
C PRO A 164 -2.79 2.99 -11.88
N ASN A 165 -3.03 3.19 -13.19
CA ASN A 165 -3.29 4.52 -13.75
C ASN A 165 -4.76 4.96 -13.60
N TYR A 166 -5.60 4.13 -12.96
CA TYR A 166 -7.02 4.38 -12.81
C TYR A 166 -7.50 4.09 -11.39
N ALA A 167 -8.44 4.90 -10.91
CA ALA A 167 -9.25 4.61 -9.74
C ALA A 167 -10.72 4.87 -10.06
N THR A 168 -11.62 4.18 -9.38
CA THR A 168 -13.07 4.43 -9.49
C THR A 168 -13.53 5.21 -8.28
N LEU A 169 -14.15 6.38 -8.52
CA LEU A 169 -14.90 7.15 -7.55
C LEU A 169 -16.39 6.93 -7.78
N SER A 170 -17.12 6.48 -6.76
CA SER A 170 -18.57 6.36 -6.78
C SER A 170 -19.15 7.21 -5.65
N GLN A 171 -20.05 8.14 -5.98
CA GLN A 171 -20.72 9.01 -5.01
C GLN A 171 -22.21 8.73 -4.98
N VAL A 172 -22.84 8.96 -3.84
CA VAL A 172 -24.27 8.75 -3.67
C VAL A 172 -25.04 9.68 -4.59
N GLY A 173 -25.92 9.13 -5.43
CA GLY A 173 -26.74 9.88 -6.38
C GLY A 173 -26.06 10.27 -7.69
N GLU A 174 -24.78 9.94 -7.87
CA GLU A 174 -24.01 10.29 -9.05
C GLU A 174 -23.53 9.04 -9.82
N PRO A 175 -23.34 9.14 -11.14
CA PRO A 175 -22.65 8.10 -11.90
C PRO A 175 -21.23 7.88 -11.40
N SER A 176 -20.76 6.62 -11.43
CA SER A 176 -19.37 6.32 -11.11
C SER A 176 -18.43 6.97 -12.11
N GLN A 177 -17.35 7.56 -11.60
CA GLN A 177 -16.32 8.25 -12.36
C GLN A 177 -15.02 7.47 -12.33
N ILE A 178 -14.29 7.48 -13.43
CA ILE A 178 -12.92 6.95 -13.50
C ILE A 178 -11.95 8.12 -13.36
N ILE A 179 -11.17 8.10 -12.29
CA ILE A 179 -10.04 9.00 -12.08
C ILE A 179 -8.86 8.42 -12.86
N THR A 180 -8.30 9.20 -13.76
CA THR A 180 -7.15 8.79 -14.57
C THR A 180 -5.91 9.58 -14.16
N ARG A 181 -4.75 8.95 -14.25
CA ARG A 181 -3.47 9.61 -14.08
C ARG A 181 -3.29 10.72 -15.13
N GLY A 182 -3.13 11.95 -14.68
CA GLY A 182 -3.00 13.12 -15.56
C GLY A 182 -4.29 13.51 -16.30
N GLY A 183 -5.45 12.97 -15.89
CA GLY A 183 -6.76 13.31 -16.46
C GLY A 183 -7.30 14.66 -16.01
N SER A 184 -8.56 14.93 -16.41
CA SER A 184 -9.23 16.22 -16.18
C SER A 184 -9.65 16.46 -14.72
N ILE A 185 -9.72 15.42 -13.90
CA ILE A 185 -9.94 15.59 -12.47
C ILE A 185 -8.63 16.08 -11.87
N LYS A 186 -8.49 17.39 -11.81
CA LYS A 186 -7.37 18.03 -11.12
C LYS A 186 -7.57 17.85 -9.63
N VAL A 187 -6.78 16.98 -9.06
CA VAL A 187 -6.67 16.83 -7.62
C VAL A 187 -5.43 17.60 -7.20
N GLU A 188 -5.63 18.65 -6.43
CA GLU A 188 -4.56 19.52 -5.96
C GLU A 188 -3.41 18.71 -5.32
N GLY A 189 -2.18 19.02 -5.70
CA GLY A 189 -0.99 18.32 -5.19
C GLY A 189 -0.61 17.02 -5.92
N THR A 190 -1.37 16.57 -6.93
CA THR A 190 -1.03 15.34 -7.69
C THR A 190 -0.34 15.62 -9.02
N GLU A 191 -0.41 16.84 -9.52
CA GLU A 191 0.18 17.23 -10.81
C GLU A 191 1.71 17.07 -10.85
N ALA A 192 2.38 17.38 -9.74
CA ALA A 192 3.82 17.24 -9.60
C ALA A 192 4.34 15.78 -9.65
N ASN A 193 3.44 14.80 -9.49
CA ASN A 193 3.78 13.38 -9.48
C ASN A 193 3.57 12.68 -10.83
N VAL A 194 3.02 13.40 -11.82
CA VAL A 194 2.79 12.88 -13.17
C VAL A 194 3.98 13.27 -14.06
N ARG A 195 4.72 12.27 -14.55
CA ARG A 195 5.98 12.50 -15.30
C ARG A 195 5.80 12.57 -16.80
N ILE A 196 4.80 11.83 -17.31
CA ILE A 196 4.55 11.72 -18.76
C ILE A 196 3.12 12.12 -19.08
N PRO A 197 2.81 12.51 -20.33
CA PRO A 197 1.48 12.98 -20.71
C PRO A 197 0.37 11.97 -20.40
N ALA A 198 -0.84 12.45 -20.22
CA ALA A 198 -2.03 11.62 -20.04
C ALA A 198 -2.16 10.60 -21.17
N GLY A 199 -2.69 9.42 -20.85
CA GLY A 199 -2.85 8.31 -21.80
C GLY A 199 -1.61 7.42 -21.97
N HIS A 200 -0.43 7.84 -21.51
CA HIS A 200 0.75 6.98 -21.44
C HIS A 200 0.82 6.33 -20.05
N PRO A 201 1.10 5.01 -19.92
CA PRO A 201 1.14 4.36 -18.63
C PRO A 201 2.38 4.77 -17.83
N GLU A 202 2.19 5.10 -16.56
CA GLU A 202 3.23 5.11 -15.53
C GLU A 202 2.98 3.91 -14.60
N GLY A 203 4.05 3.32 -14.07
CA GLY A 203 3.93 2.08 -13.34
C GLY A 203 4.84 2.00 -12.11
N TYR A 204 5.26 0.78 -11.87
CA TYR A 204 6.00 0.38 -10.68
C TYR A 204 7.32 1.13 -10.49
N LEU A 205 8.09 1.34 -11.57
CA LEU A 205 9.37 2.04 -11.50
C LEU A 205 9.20 3.53 -11.16
N GLU A 206 8.20 4.17 -11.76
CA GLU A 206 7.90 5.59 -11.51
C GLU A 206 7.39 5.79 -10.07
N ALA A 207 6.69 4.81 -9.52
CA ALA A 207 6.25 4.85 -8.12
C ALA A 207 7.45 4.81 -7.15
N PHE A 208 8.44 3.96 -7.39
CA PHE A 208 9.71 4.00 -6.65
C PHE A 208 10.44 5.32 -6.85
N ALA A 209 10.58 5.77 -8.10
CA ALA A 209 11.25 7.03 -8.41
C ALA A 209 10.61 8.20 -7.66
N GLN A 210 9.29 8.18 -7.45
CA GLN A 210 8.60 9.22 -6.68
C GLN A 210 9.03 9.22 -5.21
N ILE A 211 9.10 8.06 -4.56
CA ILE A 211 9.55 7.96 -3.16
C ILE A 211 10.99 8.48 -3.02
N TYR A 212 11.88 8.12 -3.95
CA TYR A 212 13.26 8.60 -3.93
C TYR A 212 13.37 10.11 -4.20
N SER A 213 12.54 10.64 -5.10
CA SER A 213 12.49 12.08 -5.37
C SER A 213 12.05 12.85 -4.14
N ASP A 214 10.97 12.40 -3.48
CA ASP A 214 10.47 13.03 -2.26
C ASP A 214 11.50 12.95 -1.11
N ALA A 215 12.17 11.82 -0.96
CA ALA A 215 13.24 11.66 0.02
C ALA A 215 14.42 12.62 -0.26
N ALA A 216 14.81 12.78 -1.53
CA ALA A 216 15.85 13.72 -1.92
C ALA A 216 15.46 15.18 -1.60
N ASP A 217 14.19 15.55 -1.83
CA ASP A 217 13.68 16.88 -1.50
C ASP A 217 13.71 17.14 0.02
N VAL A 218 13.38 16.14 0.84
CA VAL A 218 13.51 16.23 2.30
C VAL A 218 14.97 16.42 2.71
N ILE A 219 15.89 15.64 2.15
CA ILE A 219 17.33 15.71 2.47
C ILE A 219 17.91 17.08 2.04
N GLN A 220 17.49 17.60 0.89
CA GLN A 220 17.90 18.91 0.39
C GLN A 220 17.23 20.08 1.12
N ASN A 221 16.35 19.80 2.09
CA ASN A 221 15.63 20.79 2.89
C ASN A 221 14.80 21.77 2.04
N LYS A 222 14.13 21.26 1.00
CA LYS A 222 13.26 22.08 0.13
C LYS A 222 12.02 22.58 0.90
N GLU A 223 11.34 23.57 0.35
CA GLU A 223 10.19 24.24 0.99
C GLU A 223 9.07 23.28 1.35
N ASN A 224 8.82 22.24 0.55
CA ASN A 224 7.79 21.23 0.77
C ASN A 224 8.18 20.10 1.76
N LYS A 225 9.38 20.17 2.37
CA LYS A 225 9.93 19.15 3.28
C LYS A 225 8.93 18.67 4.33
N ASN A 226 8.25 19.59 5.01
CA ASN A 226 7.34 19.25 6.10
C ASN A 226 6.11 18.50 5.63
N GLU A 227 5.63 18.77 4.42
CA GLU A 227 4.52 18.03 3.82
C GLU A 227 4.99 16.64 3.36
N LEU A 228 6.17 16.55 2.76
CA LEU A 228 6.74 15.27 2.34
C LEU A 228 7.00 14.33 3.52
N LEU A 229 7.47 14.85 4.67
CA LEU A 229 7.66 14.04 5.87
C LEU A 229 6.36 13.42 6.42
N LYS A 230 5.19 14.01 6.12
CA LYS A 230 3.89 13.44 6.52
C LYS A 230 3.44 12.30 5.62
N ILE A 231 3.97 12.22 4.39
CA ILE A 231 3.52 11.27 3.38
C ILE A 231 4.56 10.22 3.02
N LEU A 232 5.84 10.47 3.31
CA LEU A 232 6.89 9.50 3.10
C LEU A 232 6.77 8.32 4.08
N PRO A 233 6.86 7.07 3.57
CA PRO A 233 6.89 5.90 4.44
C PRO A 233 8.09 5.95 5.39
N ASN A 234 7.85 5.81 6.68
CA ASN A 234 8.88 5.82 7.72
C ASN A 234 8.59 4.75 8.80
N ILE A 235 9.45 4.72 9.83
CA ILE A 235 9.31 3.86 11.03
C ILE A 235 8.47 4.57 12.09
#